data_02749fffb83293d9f15c69dd95fe67f1
#
_entry.id   02749fffb83293d9f15c69dd95fe67f1
#
_cell.length_a   1.000
_cell.length_b   1.000
_cell.length_c   1.000
_cell.angle_alpha   90.00
_cell.angle_beta   90.00
_cell.angle_gamma   90.00
#
_symmetry.space_group_name_H-M   'P 1'
#
loop_
_entity.id
_entity.type
_entity.pdbx_description
1 polymer ?
#
loop_
_entity_poly.entity_id
_entity_poly.type
_entity_poly.pdbx_seq_one_letter_code
_entity_poly.pdbx_strand_id
1 'polypeptide(L)'
;MESLDAEIIRQNLAAVAPRAADVTSHFYALLFLRRPDLRDLFPPAMDVQRDRLLHALIRIVGDLENAPALSNFLGQLGRDHRKFDVLAEHYDLVGECLVSALARFSGETWNATVEHAWVRAYGAAAGIMIGAAEEDAKTNPPHWAAEIVAHEKPADDIAVLTVRPDLAFPYRAGQYTFLETPWWPRVWRAYSIANAPDPQGLLTFHVRSVPAGWVSNALVHKAKPGDRIRLGAAMGEMVVDHLAPNPVLCVAGGTGLAPLKAMVEELAYYGTDRFVDLFYGASAHSGLYGLEDLLRLSQRVTWLRVRPALDDLTLAGISGGISDVVSEYGPRYDCDAYLSGPPAMVLDSARVLRRLGLSSSQIHHDPVLGGYPAADAESPTPVGAEAPG
;
A
#
# COMPACT_ATOMS: atom_id res chain seq x y z
N MET A 1 -18.45 5.18 21.11
CA MET A 1 -18.14 6.59 21.49
C MET A 1 -19.43 7.38 21.41
N GLU A 2 -19.69 8.28 22.32
CA GLU A 2 -20.89 9.11 22.28
C GLU A 2 -20.83 10.05 21.07
N SER A 3 -21.96 10.30 20.38
CA SER A 3 -22.02 11.16 19.19
C SER A 3 -21.52 12.59 19.46
N LEU A 4 -21.67 13.06 20.71
CA LEU A 4 -21.20 14.37 21.15
C LEU A 4 -19.67 14.47 21.12
N ASP A 5 -18.95 13.45 21.57
CA ASP A 5 -17.48 13.43 21.52
C ASP A 5 -16.95 13.49 20.08
N ALA A 6 -17.59 12.77 19.16
CA ALA A 6 -17.21 12.77 17.75
C ALA A 6 -17.31 14.18 17.13
N GLU A 7 -18.37 14.93 17.44
CA GLU A 7 -18.53 16.28 16.92
C GLU A 7 -17.51 17.25 17.51
N ILE A 8 -17.26 17.18 18.84
CA ILE A 8 -16.23 17.98 19.52
C ILE A 8 -14.85 17.76 18.91
N ILE A 9 -14.49 16.50 18.66
CA ILE A 9 -13.20 16.13 18.08
C ILE A 9 -13.09 16.64 16.64
N ARG A 10 -14.14 16.51 15.81
CA ARG A 10 -14.16 17.03 14.42
C ARG A 10 -13.95 18.55 14.38
N GLN A 11 -14.69 19.28 15.23
CA GLN A 11 -14.57 20.75 15.31
C GLN A 11 -13.16 21.16 15.73
N ASN A 12 -12.58 20.50 16.74
CA ASN A 12 -11.24 20.80 17.19
C ASN A 12 -10.19 20.43 16.11
N LEU A 13 -10.31 19.27 15.45
CA LEU A 13 -9.40 18.90 14.35
C LEU A 13 -9.47 19.90 13.20
N ALA A 14 -10.66 20.37 12.83
CA ALA A 14 -10.83 21.39 11.81
C ALA A 14 -10.16 22.73 12.20
N ALA A 15 -10.21 23.10 13.47
CA ALA A 15 -9.56 24.32 13.98
C ALA A 15 -8.03 24.24 13.93
N VAL A 16 -7.44 23.05 14.14
CA VAL A 16 -5.98 22.86 14.10
C VAL A 16 -5.45 22.48 12.71
N ALA A 17 -6.31 22.09 11.77
CA ALA A 17 -5.93 21.66 10.44
C ALA A 17 -5.02 22.66 9.68
N PRO A 18 -5.21 23.99 9.74
CA PRO A 18 -4.29 24.95 9.11
C PRO A 18 -2.85 24.90 9.68
N ARG A 19 -2.68 24.33 10.86
CA ARG A 19 -1.39 24.19 11.57
C ARG A 19 -0.97 22.73 11.76
N ALA A 20 -1.49 21.82 10.97
CA ALA A 20 -1.26 20.38 11.12
C ALA A 20 0.23 19.99 11.09
N ALA A 21 1.03 20.67 10.25
CA ALA A 21 2.48 20.47 10.20
C ALA A 21 3.18 20.86 11.52
N ASP A 22 2.73 21.95 12.17
CA ASP A 22 3.26 22.39 13.47
C ASP A 22 2.86 21.39 14.56
N VAL A 23 1.60 20.93 14.55
CA VAL A 23 1.07 19.93 15.50
C VAL A 23 1.90 18.66 15.45
N THR A 24 2.09 18.08 14.26
CA THR A 24 2.85 16.83 14.10
C THR A 24 4.31 17.00 14.41
N SER A 25 4.93 18.15 14.05
CA SER A 25 6.33 18.46 14.38
C SER A 25 6.53 18.58 15.89
N HIS A 26 5.61 19.27 16.57
CA HIS A 26 5.67 19.42 18.02
C HIS A 26 5.44 18.09 18.76
N PHE A 27 4.50 17.28 18.27
CA PHE A 27 4.23 15.94 18.79
C PHE A 27 5.52 15.09 18.81
N TYR A 28 6.21 14.96 17.66
CA TYR A 28 7.44 14.17 17.59
C TYR A 28 8.59 14.77 18.39
N ALA A 29 8.71 16.10 18.43
CA ALA A 29 9.71 16.76 19.25
C ALA A 29 9.50 16.45 20.75
N LEU A 30 8.25 16.50 21.21
CA LEU A 30 7.91 16.20 22.59
C LEU A 30 8.11 14.72 22.93
N LEU A 31 7.72 13.81 22.02
CA LEU A 31 7.91 12.38 22.17
C LEU A 31 9.39 12.01 22.34
N PHE A 32 10.26 12.52 21.45
CA PHE A 32 11.69 12.24 21.50
C PHE A 32 12.43 12.98 22.63
N LEU A 33 11.88 14.10 23.11
CA LEU A 33 12.40 14.76 24.31
C LEU A 33 12.13 13.93 25.58
N ARG A 34 10.94 13.34 25.68
CA ARG A 34 10.54 12.54 26.85
C ARG A 34 11.13 11.13 26.84
N ARG A 35 11.26 10.52 25.67
CA ARG A 35 11.79 9.16 25.45
C ARG A 35 12.70 9.18 24.22
N PRO A 36 13.97 9.58 24.39
CA PRO A 36 14.95 9.63 23.28
C PRO A 36 15.17 8.30 22.58
N ASP A 37 15.06 7.19 23.29
CA ASP A 37 15.18 5.83 22.79
C ASP A 37 14.13 5.49 21.73
N LEU A 38 12.93 6.07 21.80
CA LEU A 38 11.91 5.87 20.79
C LEU A 38 12.30 6.43 19.41
N ARG A 39 13.29 7.33 19.34
CA ARG A 39 13.78 7.84 18.05
C ARG A 39 14.29 6.73 17.14
N ASP A 40 14.81 5.65 17.69
CA ASP A 40 15.34 4.51 16.95
C ASP A 40 14.24 3.65 16.29
N LEU A 41 12.98 3.82 16.66
CA LEU A 41 11.83 3.16 16.02
C LEU A 41 11.42 3.84 14.71
N PHE A 42 11.91 5.05 14.44
CA PHE A 42 11.50 5.88 13.30
C PHE A 42 12.59 6.00 12.24
N PRO A 43 12.21 6.26 10.97
CA PRO A 43 13.17 6.48 9.90
C PRO A 43 13.98 7.75 10.12
N PRO A 44 15.16 7.89 9.47
CA PRO A 44 15.98 9.10 9.57
C PRO A 44 15.23 10.37 9.14
N ALA A 45 14.48 10.32 8.03
CA ALA A 45 13.66 11.43 7.54
C ALA A 45 12.24 11.30 8.07
N MET A 46 11.73 12.36 8.73
CA MET A 46 10.46 12.37 9.44
C MET A 46 9.30 12.99 8.67
N ASP A 47 9.54 13.57 7.49
CA ASP A 47 8.51 14.31 6.74
C ASP A 47 7.33 13.40 6.36
N VAL A 48 7.62 12.27 5.72
CA VAL A 48 6.60 11.27 5.38
C VAL A 48 5.92 10.70 6.63
N GLN A 49 6.64 10.59 7.75
CA GLN A 49 6.06 10.07 8.99
C GLN A 49 5.09 11.06 9.64
N ARG A 50 5.38 12.36 9.56
CA ARG A 50 4.46 13.43 10.01
C ARG A 50 3.17 13.41 9.20
N ASP A 51 3.28 13.28 7.87
CA ASP A 51 2.12 13.20 6.99
C ASP A 51 1.27 11.95 7.28
N ARG A 52 1.90 10.82 7.53
CA ARG A 52 1.20 9.57 7.91
C ARG A 52 0.40 9.72 9.20
N LEU A 53 0.98 10.34 10.21
CA LEU A 53 0.26 10.61 11.46
C LEU A 53 -0.96 11.49 11.21
N LEU A 54 -0.80 12.57 10.44
CA LEU A 54 -1.90 13.46 10.11
C LEU A 54 -3.03 12.73 9.37
N HIS A 55 -2.70 11.96 8.34
CA HIS A 55 -3.68 11.20 7.56
C HIS A 55 -4.39 10.14 8.42
N ALA A 56 -3.67 9.47 9.33
CA ALA A 56 -4.27 8.53 10.27
C ALA A 56 -5.27 9.22 11.20
N LEU A 57 -4.92 10.38 11.75
CA LEU A 57 -5.82 11.17 12.60
C LEU A 57 -7.08 11.62 11.85
N ILE A 58 -6.92 12.14 10.62
CA ILE A 58 -8.05 12.55 9.76
C ILE A 58 -8.98 11.37 9.51
N ARG A 59 -8.42 10.19 9.17
CA ARG A 59 -9.21 8.98 8.93
C ARG A 59 -9.94 8.51 10.18
N ILE A 60 -9.25 8.43 11.32
CA ILE A 60 -9.86 8.04 12.60
C ILE A 60 -11.04 8.96 12.92
N VAL A 61 -10.84 10.27 12.80
CA VAL A 61 -11.90 11.26 13.08
C VAL A 61 -13.05 11.18 12.09
N GLY A 62 -12.76 10.90 10.81
CA GLY A 62 -13.78 10.69 9.78
C GLY A 62 -14.66 9.46 10.05
N ASP A 63 -14.05 8.38 10.58
CA ASP A 63 -14.72 7.10 10.81
C ASP A 63 -15.28 6.95 12.24
N LEU A 64 -15.26 7.98 13.09
CA LEU A 64 -15.69 7.90 14.50
C LEU A 64 -17.14 7.38 14.70
N GLU A 65 -18.02 7.61 13.74
CA GLU A 65 -19.41 7.13 13.75
C GLU A 65 -19.60 5.80 13.01
N ASN A 66 -18.58 5.33 12.31
CA ASN A 66 -18.57 4.02 11.63
C ASN A 66 -17.69 3.02 12.40
N ALA A 67 -18.23 2.52 13.50
CA ALA A 67 -17.51 1.63 14.41
C ALA A 67 -16.91 0.39 13.73
N PRO A 68 -17.56 -0.31 12.77
CA PRO A 68 -16.95 -1.43 12.05
C PRO A 68 -15.73 -1.01 11.23
N ALA A 69 -15.82 0.06 10.44
CA ALA A 69 -14.72 0.55 9.61
C ALA A 69 -13.54 1.03 10.48
N LEU A 70 -13.83 1.77 11.54
CA LEU A 70 -12.84 2.25 12.50
C LEU A 70 -12.11 1.09 13.20
N SER A 71 -12.87 0.11 13.71
CA SER A 71 -12.29 -1.06 14.37
C SER A 71 -11.40 -1.89 13.44
N ASN A 72 -11.83 -2.08 12.19
CA ASN A 72 -11.03 -2.79 11.19
C ASN A 72 -9.73 -2.03 10.90
N PHE A 73 -9.81 -0.72 10.66
CA PHE A 73 -8.64 0.12 10.41
C PHE A 73 -7.65 0.13 11.58
N LEU A 74 -8.14 0.36 12.82
CA LEU A 74 -7.29 0.39 14.01
C LEU A 74 -6.68 -0.97 14.31
N GLY A 75 -7.44 -2.06 14.13
CA GLY A 75 -6.92 -3.41 14.29
C GLY A 75 -5.80 -3.71 13.29
N GLN A 76 -5.98 -3.34 12.02
CA GLN A 76 -4.93 -3.46 11.00
C GLN A 76 -3.69 -2.62 11.36
N LEU A 77 -3.90 -1.38 11.81
CA LEU A 77 -2.83 -0.47 12.21
C LEU A 77 -2.06 -1.01 13.43
N GLY A 78 -2.76 -1.60 14.41
CA GLY A 78 -2.12 -2.22 15.57
C GLY A 78 -1.24 -3.40 15.19
N ARG A 79 -1.73 -4.30 14.34
CA ARG A 79 -0.92 -5.40 13.79
C ARG A 79 0.31 -4.88 13.03
N ASP A 80 0.14 -3.83 12.22
CA ASP A 80 1.22 -3.25 11.44
C ASP A 80 2.30 -2.56 12.31
N HIS A 81 1.93 -2.04 13.47
CA HIS A 81 2.87 -1.42 14.41
C HIS A 81 3.86 -2.42 15.01
N ARG A 82 3.54 -3.71 15.04
CA ARG A 82 4.43 -4.76 15.56
C ARG A 82 5.76 -4.81 14.82
N LYS A 83 5.79 -4.62 13.50
CA LYS A 83 7.03 -4.63 12.71
C LYS A 83 8.02 -3.51 13.05
N PHE A 84 7.54 -2.47 13.76
CA PHE A 84 8.35 -1.36 14.25
C PHE A 84 8.79 -1.53 15.71
N ASP A 85 8.55 -2.70 16.30
CA ASP A 85 8.84 -3.00 17.72
C ASP A 85 8.06 -2.09 18.70
N VAL A 86 6.87 -1.62 18.30
CA VAL A 86 5.99 -0.85 19.18
C VAL A 86 5.37 -1.76 20.24
N LEU A 87 5.52 -1.37 21.50
CA LEU A 87 5.00 -2.08 22.67
C LEU A 87 3.76 -1.36 23.25
N ALA A 88 2.92 -2.09 24.00
CA ALA A 88 1.74 -1.53 24.64
C ALA A 88 2.07 -0.32 25.55
N GLU A 89 3.20 -0.37 26.28
CA GLU A 89 3.66 0.72 27.16
C GLU A 89 3.98 2.04 26.42
N HIS A 90 4.19 2.01 25.11
CA HIS A 90 4.46 3.22 24.33
C HIS A 90 3.21 4.07 24.09
N TYR A 91 2.01 3.45 24.11
CA TYR A 91 0.77 4.13 23.75
C TYR A 91 0.38 5.24 24.74
N ASP A 92 0.59 5.05 26.03
CA ASP A 92 0.25 6.06 27.04
C ASP A 92 1.01 7.37 26.79
N LEU A 93 2.33 7.28 26.61
CA LEU A 93 3.16 8.45 26.33
C LEU A 93 2.81 9.10 24.98
N VAL A 94 2.53 8.29 23.95
CA VAL A 94 2.10 8.80 22.64
C VAL A 94 0.80 9.58 22.78
N GLY A 95 -0.16 9.09 23.56
CA GLY A 95 -1.42 9.79 23.86
C GLY A 95 -1.21 11.11 24.57
N GLU A 96 -0.40 11.13 25.62
CA GLU A 96 -0.06 12.36 26.33
C GLU A 96 0.60 13.40 25.41
N CYS A 97 1.55 12.98 24.58
CA CYS A 97 2.22 13.87 23.63
C CYS A 97 1.25 14.40 22.57
N LEU A 98 0.32 13.56 22.07
CA LEU A 98 -0.70 13.97 21.10
C LEU A 98 -1.65 14.99 21.67
N VAL A 99 -2.22 14.73 22.86
CA VAL A 99 -3.14 15.65 23.55
C VAL A 99 -2.44 16.97 23.84
N SER A 100 -1.19 16.93 24.33
CA SER A 100 -0.39 18.14 24.57
C SER A 100 -0.12 18.95 23.29
N ALA A 101 0.17 18.30 22.17
CA ALA A 101 0.36 18.97 20.90
C ALA A 101 -0.93 19.62 20.39
N LEU A 102 -2.06 18.92 20.47
CA LEU A 102 -3.37 19.48 20.12
C LEU A 102 -3.73 20.69 21.00
N ALA A 103 -3.55 20.58 22.31
CA ALA A 103 -3.82 21.66 23.25
C ALA A 103 -3.04 22.94 22.89
N ARG A 104 -1.75 22.79 22.58
CA ARG A 104 -0.87 23.92 22.23
C ARG A 104 -1.32 24.69 21.01
N PHE A 105 -1.90 24.01 20.01
CA PHE A 105 -2.24 24.62 18.73
C PHE A 105 -3.73 24.91 18.52
N SER A 106 -4.60 24.48 19.46
CA SER A 106 -6.04 24.75 19.43
C SER A 106 -6.43 26.14 19.93
N GLY A 107 -5.53 26.85 20.62
CA GLY A 107 -5.82 28.19 21.13
C GLY A 107 -7.04 28.22 22.08
N GLU A 108 -7.92 29.18 21.88
CA GLU A 108 -9.12 29.39 22.73
C GLU A 108 -10.16 28.27 22.59
N THR A 109 -10.09 27.44 21.57
CA THR A 109 -11.01 26.30 21.39
C THR A 109 -10.68 25.13 22.33
N TRP A 110 -9.51 25.12 22.97
CA TRP A 110 -9.15 24.09 23.93
C TRP A 110 -9.74 24.33 25.30
N ASN A 111 -10.40 23.32 25.83
CA ASN A 111 -10.97 23.30 27.17
C ASN A 111 -11.05 21.87 27.71
N ALA A 112 -11.42 21.71 28.96
CA ALA A 112 -11.50 20.38 29.60
C ALA A 112 -12.42 19.40 28.88
N THR A 113 -13.50 19.86 28.26
CA THR A 113 -14.41 18.98 27.48
C THR A 113 -13.73 18.43 26.23
N VAL A 114 -13.02 19.29 25.52
CA VAL A 114 -12.24 18.90 24.32
C VAL A 114 -11.12 17.92 24.71
N GLU A 115 -10.39 18.23 25.78
CA GLU A 115 -9.33 17.36 26.29
C GLU A 115 -9.86 15.98 26.66
N HIS A 116 -10.94 15.91 27.44
CA HIS A 116 -11.56 14.64 27.83
C HIS A 116 -12.06 13.84 26.61
N ALA A 117 -12.62 14.50 25.58
CA ALA A 117 -13.05 13.83 24.37
C ALA A 117 -11.87 13.18 23.62
N TRP A 118 -10.75 13.91 23.46
CA TRP A 118 -9.54 13.37 22.85
C TRP A 118 -8.91 12.24 23.65
N VAL A 119 -8.82 12.36 24.98
CA VAL A 119 -8.27 11.30 25.85
C VAL A 119 -9.10 10.01 25.71
N ARG A 120 -10.45 10.12 25.74
CA ARG A 120 -11.33 8.94 25.57
C ARG A 120 -11.19 8.31 24.18
N ALA A 121 -11.18 9.14 23.13
CA ALA A 121 -11.05 8.65 21.75
C ALA A 121 -9.71 7.97 21.53
N TYR A 122 -8.62 8.59 21.99
CA TYR A 122 -7.28 7.99 21.90
C TYR A 122 -7.19 6.68 22.68
N GLY A 123 -7.66 6.66 23.93
CA GLY A 123 -7.65 5.44 24.76
C GLY A 123 -8.42 4.29 24.12
N ALA A 124 -9.59 4.56 23.53
CA ALA A 124 -10.36 3.56 22.80
C ALA A 124 -9.60 3.05 21.56
N ALA A 125 -8.98 3.95 20.77
CA ALA A 125 -8.19 3.59 19.62
C ALA A 125 -6.96 2.75 20.01
N ALA A 126 -6.22 3.17 21.04
CA ALA A 126 -5.08 2.45 21.57
C ALA A 126 -5.47 1.04 22.06
N GLY A 127 -6.58 0.92 22.78
CA GLY A 127 -7.09 -0.38 23.24
C GLY A 127 -7.36 -1.36 22.09
N ILE A 128 -7.99 -0.90 21.00
CA ILE A 128 -8.24 -1.72 19.80
C ILE A 128 -6.91 -2.13 19.15
N MET A 129 -5.96 -1.19 19.02
CA MET A 129 -4.66 -1.45 18.41
C MET A 129 -3.83 -2.45 19.21
N ILE A 130 -3.76 -2.28 20.53
CA ILE A 130 -3.03 -3.18 21.44
C ILE A 130 -3.65 -4.58 21.40
N GLY A 131 -4.98 -4.69 21.55
CA GLY A 131 -5.66 -5.98 21.53
C GLY A 131 -5.45 -6.74 20.21
N ALA A 132 -5.50 -6.03 19.07
CA ALA A 132 -5.23 -6.63 17.76
C ALA A 132 -3.77 -7.07 17.59
N ALA A 133 -2.81 -6.32 18.13
CA ALA A 133 -1.40 -6.67 18.12
C ALA A 133 -1.11 -7.90 19.01
N GLU A 134 -1.71 -7.98 20.19
CA GLU A 134 -1.58 -9.11 21.10
C GLU A 134 -2.20 -10.39 20.54
N GLU A 135 -3.36 -10.29 19.88
CA GLU A 135 -4.00 -11.44 19.26
C GLU A 135 -3.15 -11.98 18.09
N ASP A 136 -2.66 -11.09 17.24
CA ASP A 136 -1.78 -11.42 16.11
C ASP A 136 -0.45 -12.05 16.60
N ALA A 137 0.07 -11.60 17.75
CA ALA A 137 1.32 -12.12 18.33
C ALA A 137 1.26 -13.61 18.73
N LYS A 138 0.04 -14.15 18.90
CA LYS A 138 -0.13 -15.58 19.24
C LYS A 138 0.24 -16.52 18.10
N THR A 139 0.13 -16.06 16.87
CA THR A 139 0.29 -16.89 15.67
C THR A 139 1.34 -16.38 14.70
N ASN A 140 1.62 -15.08 14.69
CA ASN A 140 2.52 -14.45 13.74
C ASN A 140 3.72 -13.79 14.43
N PRO A 141 4.92 -13.79 13.81
CA PRO A 141 6.04 -12.97 14.26
C PRO A 141 5.73 -11.48 13.99
N PRO A 142 6.45 -10.55 14.62
CA PRO A 142 6.27 -9.11 14.34
C PRO A 142 6.66 -8.73 12.90
N HIS A 143 7.60 -9.46 12.33
CA HIS A 143 8.02 -9.42 10.92
C HIS A 143 8.66 -10.76 10.56
N TRP A 144 8.71 -11.08 9.27
CA TRP A 144 9.40 -12.24 8.74
C TRP A 144 10.79 -11.85 8.22
N ALA A 145 11.82 -12.51 8.67
CA ALA A 145 13.11 -12.46 8.01
C ALA A 145 13.08 -13.37 6.78
N ALA A 146 13.64 -12.89 5.66
CA ALA A 146 13.67 -13.62 4.41
C ALA A 146 15.02 -13.47 3.70
N GLU A 147 15.47 -14.54 3.03
CA GLU A 147 16.66 -14.55 2.19
C GLU A 147 16.27 -14.32 0.72
N ILE A 148 16.97 -13.45 0.02
CA ILE A 148 16.89 -13.34 -1.43
C ILE A 148 17.58 -14.55 -2.04
N VAL A 149 16.82 -15.43 -2.69
CA VAL A 149 17.36 -16.67 -3.30
C VAL A 149 17.61 -16.52 -4.81
N ALA A 150 16.90 -15.57 -5.47
CA ALA A 150 17.15 -15.21 -6.86
C ALA A 150 16.94 -13.72 -7.08
N HIS A 151 17.71 -13.14 -8.00
CA HIS A 151 17.65 -11.75 -8.40
C HIS A 151 17.86 -11.67 -9.91
N GLU A 152 16.80 -11.39 -10.66
CA GLU A 152 16.79 -11.29 -12.10
C GLU A 152 16.51 -9.83 -12.50
N LYS A 153 17.14 -9.37 -13.58
CA LYS A 153 16.96 -8.01 -14.11
C LYS A 153 16.43 -8.06 -15.54
N PRO A 154 15.11 -8.15 -15.72
CA PRO A 154 14.51 -8.13 -17.06
C PRO A 154 14.66 -6.77 -17.77
N ALA A 155 14.92 -5.69 -17.03
CA ALA A 155 15.27 -4.37 -17.55
C ALA A 155 16.23 -3.67 -16.58
N ASP A 156 16.88 -2.58 -17.01
CA ASP A 156 17.86 -1.87 -16.19
C ASP A 156 17.26 -1.30 -14.91
N ASP A 157 16.01 -0.88 -14.96
CA ASP A 157 15.25 -0.30 -13.86
C ASP A 157 14.30 -1.28 -13.18
N ILE A 158 14.25 -2.55 -13.59
CA ILE A 158 13.34 -3.56 -13.04
C ILE A 158 14.11 -4.78 -12.54
N ALA A 159 13.80 -5.23 -11.32
CA ALA A 159 14.25 -6.50 -10.78
C ALA A 159 13.06 -7.40 -10.42
N VAL A 160 13.22 -8.69 -10.66
CA VAL A 160 12.36 -9.76 -10.14
C VAL A 160 13.15 -10.46 -9.05
N LEU A 161 12.65 -10.37 -7.82
CA LEU A 161 13.28 -10.94 -6.62
C LEU A 161 12.49 -12.17 -6.20
N THR A 162 13.15 -13.31 -6.01
CA THR A 162 12.57 -14.45 -5.32
C THR A 162 13.17 -14.52 -3.92
N VAL A 163 12.33 -14.60 -2.90
CA VAL A 163 12.77 -14.66 -1.50
C VAL A 163 12.19 -15.86 -0.80
N ARG A 164 12.93 -16.37 0.18
CA ARG A 164 12.52 -17.46 1.07
C ARG A 164 12.40 -16.92 2.49
N PRO A 165 11.18 -16.77 3.03
CA PRO A 165 10.97 -16.47 4.43
C PRO A 165 11.47 -17.61 5.34
N ASP A 166 11.99 -17.26 6.51
CA ASP A 166 12.45 -18.26 7.51
C ASP A 166 11.28 -19.02 8.17
N LEU A 167 10.10 -18.44 8.17
CA LEU A 167 8.86 -19.03 8.69
C LEU A 167 7.79 -19.00 7.62
N ALA A 168 6.77 -19.87 7.73
CA ALA A 168 5.61 -19.84 6.85
C ALA A 168 5.01 -18.43 6.78
N PHE A 169 4.80 -17.95 5.56
CA PHE A 169 4.26 -16.63 5.29
C PHE A 169 2.84 -16.76 4.71
N PRO A 170 1.79 -16.51 5.52
CA PRO A 170 0.43 -16.64 5.06
C PRO A 170 0.03 -15.43 4.19
N TYR A 171 -0.43 -15.70 2.97
CA TYR A 171 -0.96 -14.67 2.07
C TYR A 171 -1.92 -15.26 1.05
N ARG A 172 -2.65 -14.39 0.35
CA ARG A 172 -3.49 -14.70 -0.81
C ARG A 172 -2.93 -13.97 -2.04
N ALA A 173 -3.11 -14.55 -3.21
CA ALA A 173 -2.72 -13.89 -4.46
C ALA A 173 -3.43 -12.53 -4.62
N GLY A 174 -2.65 -11.53 -5.03
CA GLY A 174 -3.10 -10.13 -5.14
C GLY A 174 -2.75 -9.25 -3.94
N GLN A 175 -2.39 -9.84 -2.80
CA GLN A 175 -1.92 -9.07 -1.64
C GLN A 175 -0.51 -8.52 -1.82
N TYR A 176 -0.17 -7.53 -1.01
CA TYR A 176 1.16 -6.94 -0.89
C TYR A 176 1.71 -7.11 0.53
N THR A 177 3.00 -6.88 0.69
CA THR A 177 3.64 -6.72 1.99
C THR A 177 4.61 -5.55 1.99
N PHE A 178 5.02 -5.12 3.17
CA PHE A 178 6.07 -4.11 3.30
C PHE A 178 7.43 -4.79 3.40
N LEU A 179 8.39 -4.30 2.63
CA LEU A 179 9.79 -4.73 2.67
C LEU A 179 10.66 -3.68 3.35
N GLU A 180 11.57 -4.13 4.20
CA GLU A 180 12.67 -3.37 4.75
C GLU A 180 14.00 -4.02 4.34
N THR A 181 14.97 -3.19 3.95
CA THR A 181 16.29 -3.66 3.53
C THR A 181 17.37 -3.30 4.56
N PRO A 182 18.47 -4.06 4.66
CA PRO A 182 19.55 -3.74 5.59
C PRO A 182 20.26 -2.43 5.27
N TRP A 183 20.14 -1.93 4.05
CA TRP A 183 20.75 -0.67 3.63
C TRP A 183 19.96 0.58 4.04
N TRP A 184 18.64 0.41 4.30
CA TRP A 184 17.74 1.48 4.71
C TRP A 184 16.85 1.01 5.86
N PRO A 185 17.41 0.82 7.06
CA PRO A 185 16.67 0.36 8.22
C PRO A 185 15.57 1.35 8.58
N ARG A 186 14.45 0.83 9.06
CA ARG A 186 13.21 1.57 9.40
C ARG A 186 12.50 2.22 8.20
N VAL A 187 12.96 1.96 6.98
CA VAL A 187 12.30 2.44 5.76
C VAL A 187 11.59 1.28 5.07
N TRP A 188 10.32 1.14 5.37
CA TRP A 188 9.44 0.12 4.82
C TRP A 188 8.73 0.62 3.57
N ARG A 189 8.67 -0.22 2.52
CA ARG A 189 7.94 0.07 1.27
C ARG A 189 7.08 -1.11 0.87
N ALA A 190 5.87 -0.80 0.39
CA ALA A 190 4.91 -1.79 -0.08
C ALA A 190 5.33 -2.37 -1.43
N TYR A 191 5.26 -3.68 -1.56
CA TYR A 191 5.44 -4.41 -2.81
C TYR A 191 4.42 -5.54 -2.90
N SER A 192 3.73 -5.62 -4.03
CA SER A 192 2.79 -6.70 -4.30
C SER A 192 3.53 -8.02 -4.46
N ILE A 193 2.95 -9.10 -3.94
CA ILE A 193 3.46 -10.45 -4.12
C ILE A 193 3.07 -10.91 -5.53
N ALA A 194 4.04 -11.38 -6.31
CA ALA A 194 3.92 -11.60 -7.75
C ALA A 194 3.67 -13.07 -8.14
N ASN A 195 3.50 -13.96 -7.18
CA ASN A 195 3.17 -15.37 -7.39
C ASN A 195 1.98 -15.79 -6.53
N ALA A 196 1.26 -16.81 -6.96
CA ALA A 196 0.31 -17.52 -6.11
C ALA A 196 1.03 -18.21 -4.94
N PRO A 197 0.33 -18.54 -3.83
CA PRO A 197 0.93 -19.33 -2.76
C PRO A 197 1.64 -20.59 -3.29
N ASP A 198 2.95 -20.67 -3.03
CA ASP A 198 3.84 -21.71 -3.53
C ASP A 198 4.04 -22.78 -2.46
N PRO A 199 3.95 -24.09 -2.78
CA PRO A 199 4.26 -25.17 -1.87
C PRO A 199 5.68 -25.12 -1.27
N GLN A 200 6.65 -24.50 -1.96
CA GLN A 200 8.00 -24.27 -1.45
C GLN A 200 8.11 -23.07 -0.51
N GLY A 201 7.02 -22.31 -0.33
CA GLY A 201 6.99 -21.12 0.51
C GLY A 201 7.75 -19.91 -0.05
N LEU A 202 8.04 -19.91 -1.35
CA LEU A 202 8.75 -18.82 -2.00
C LEU A 202 7.80 -17.66 -2.31
N LEU A 203 8.31 -16.43 -2.18
CA LEU A 203 7.63 -15.22 -2.59
C LEU A 203 8.42 -14.55 -3.71
N THR A 204 7.71 -14.01 -4.68
CA THR A 204 8.31 -13.24 -5.78
C THR A 204 7.83 -11.79 -5.72
N PHE A 205 8.74 -10.85 -5.95
CA PHE A 205 8.44 -9.41 -6.00
C PHE A 205 8.97 -8.82 -7.29
N HIS A 206 8.15 -7.99 -7.95
CA HIS A 206 8.59 -7.19 -9.09
C HIS A 206 8.85 -5.75 -8.61
N VAL A 207 10.08 -5.32 -8.71
CA VAL A 207 10.52 -4.03 -8.19
C VAL A 207 11.00 -3.16 -9.33
N ARG A 208 10.45 -1.95 -9.45
CA ARG A 208 11.00 -0.91 -10.33
C ARG A 208 11.77 0.11 -9.49
N SER A 209 13.00 0.43 -9.90
CA SER A 209 13.73 1.55 -9.32
C SER A 209 13.12 2.87 -9.78
N VAL A 210 13.02 3.82 -8.86
CA VAL A 210 12.45 5.14 -9.14
C VAL A 210 13.45 6.21 -8.73
N PRO A 211 13.46 7.40 -9.36
CA PRO A 211 14.32 8.50 -8.96
C PRO A 211 14.18 8.79 -7.47
N ALA A 212 15.30 8.91 -6.76
CA ALA A 212 15.39 9.13 -5.31
C ALA A 212 14.72 8.03 -4.42
N GLY A 213 14.28 6.92 -4.97
CA GLY A 213 13.71 5.79 -4.22
C GLY A 213 14.78 4.98 -3.49
N TRP A 214 14.93 5.15 -2.19
CA TRP A 214 16.00 4.52 -1.41
C TRP A 214 15.91 2.99 -1.42
N VAL A 215 14.74 2.45 -1.13
CA VAL A 215 14.53 1.01 -1.04
C VAL A 215 14.49 0.37 -2.43
N SER A 216 13.75 0.95 -3.39
CA SER A 216 13.62 0.41 -4.74
C SER A 216 14.96 0.36 -5.47
N ASN A 217 15.77 1.44 -5.37
CA ASN A 217 17.13 1.45 -5.96
C ASN A 217 18.04 0.41 -5.30
N ALA A 218 17.96 0.23 -3.97
CA ALA A 218 18.74 -0.80 -3.30
C ALA A 218 18.34 -2.20 -3.75
N LEU A 219 17.03 -2.48 -3.88
CA LEU A 219 16.54 -3.79 -4.34
C LEU A 219 16.90 -4.08 -5.79
N VAL A 220 16.88 -3.08 -6.69
CA VAL A 220 17.17 -3.28 -8.12
C VAL A 220 18.68 -3.33 -8.41
N HIS A 221 19.49 -2.49 -7.73
CA HIS A 221 20.88 -2.29 -8.13
C HIS A 221 21.92 -2.83 -7.14
N LYS A 222 21.53 -3.10 -5.90
CA LYS A 222 22.47 -3.51 -4.84
C LYS A 222 22.20 -4.91 -4.32
N ALA A 223 20.94 -5.33 -4.25
CA ALA A 223 20.53 -6.63 -3.75
C ALA A 223 21.08 -7.78 -4.59
N LYS A 224 21.40 -8.89 -3.95
CA LYS A 224 21.91 -10.13 -4.57
C LYS A 224 21.44 -11.34 -3.79
N PRO A 225 21.47 -12.54 -4.37
CA PRO A 225 21.23 -13.78 -3.65
C PRO A 225 22.13 -13.91 -2.41
N GLY A 226 21.53 -14.35 -1.30
CA GLY A 226 22.14 -14.42 0.04
C GLY A 226 21.89 -13.21 0.92
N ASP A 227 21.47 -12.06 0.36
CA ASP A 227 21.09 -10.92 1.19
C ASP A 227 19.79 -11.18 1.95
N ARG A 228 19.67 -10.60 3.14
CA ARG A 228 18.50 -10.75 3.99
C ARG A 228 17.70 -9.45 4.05
N ILE A 229 16.39 -9.62 3.97
CA ILE A 229 15.40 -8.54 4.07
C ILE A 229 14.37 -8.89 5.14
N ARG A 230 13.55 -7.90 5.53
CA ARG A 230 12.40 -8.13 6.42
C ARG A 230 11.11 -7.88 5.67
N LEU A 231 10.10 -8.69 5.97
CA LEU A 231 8.76 -8.60 5.44
C LEU A 231 7.77 -8.29 6.58
N GLY A 232 6.88 -7.33 6.38
CA GLY A 232 5.69 -7.16 7.22
C GLY A 232 4.66 -8.25 6.93
N ALA A 233 3.55 -8.27 7.66
CA ALA A 233 2.43 -9.15 7.33
C ALA A 233 1.85 -8.84 5.94
N ALA A 234 1.22 -9.84 5.31
CA ALA A 234 0.48 -9.63 4.07
C ALA A 234 -0.74 -8.74 4.32
N MET A 235 -0.99 -7.82 3.40
CA MET A 235 -2.03 -6.81 3.46
C MET A 235 -2.72 -6.67 2.10
N GLY A 236 -3.84 -5.94 2.07
CA GLY A 236 -4.61 -5.68 0.86
C GLY A 236 -5.83 -6.60 0.74
N GLU A 237 -6.87 -6.05 0.10
CA GLU A 237 -8.16 -6.73 -0.13
C GLU A 237 -8.36 -7.06 -1.61
N MET A 238 -7.37 -6.77 -2.46
CA MET A 238 -7.41 -7.08 -3.89
C MET A 238 -7.11 -8.56 -4.11
N VAL A 239 -8.08 -9.42 -3.81
CA VAL A 239 -7.98 -10.88 -3.90
C VAL A 239 -9.13 -11.44 -4.72
N VAL A 240 -8.87 -12.50 -5.50
CA VAL A 240 -9.92 -13.15 -6.29
C VAL A 240 -10.80 -14.01 -5.38
N ASP A 241 -12.11 -13.89 -5.55
CA ASP A 241 -13.07 -14.86 -5.00
C ASP A 241 -13.20 -16.03 -5.96
N HIS A 242 -12.72 -17.22 -5.58
CA HIS A 242 -12.79 -18.43 -6.40
C HIS A 242 -14.22 -18.96 -6.60
N LEU A 243 -15.15 -18.60 -5.71
CA LEU A 243 -16.54 -19.04 -5.78
C LEU A 243 -17.41 -18.11 -6.65
N ALA A 244 -16.94 -16.89 -6.94
CA ALA A 244 -17.65 -15.96 -7.80
C ALA A 244 -17.69 -16.48 -9.24
N PRO A 245 -18.85 -16.45 -9.91
CA PRO A 245 -18.97 -16.95 -11.29
C PRO A 245 -18.53 -15.92 -12.34
N ASN A 246 -18.36 -14.65 -11.94
CA ASN A 246 -18.14 -13.55 -12.87
C ASN A 246 -16.80 -13.68 -13.60
N PRO A 247 -16.73 -13.34 -14.88
CA PRO A 247 -15.46 -13.15 -15.59
C PRO A 247 -14.55 -12.16 -14.85
N VAL A 248 -13.25 -12.30 -15.05
CA VAL A 248 -12.22 -11.46 -14.42
C VAL A 248 -11.59 -10.56 -15.48
N LEU A 249 -11.54 -9.27 -15.18
CA LEU A 249 -10.78 -8.29 -15.96
C LEU A 249 -9.56 -7.83 -15.15
N CYS A 250 -8.38 -7.91 -15.73
CA CYS A 250 -7.14 -7.40 -15.14
C CYS A 250 -6.60 -6.25 -15.98
N VAL A 251 -6.22 -5.13 -15.34
CA VAL A 251 -5.53 -4.01 -15.99
C VAL A 251 -4.23 -3.73 -15.25
N ALA A 252 -3.12 -4.09 -15.89
CA ALA A 252 -1.77 -4.00 -15.34
C ALA A 252 -0.95 -2.91 -16.02
N GLY A 253 -0.27 -2.04 -15.25
CA GLY A 253 0.70 -1.08 -15.74
C GLY A 253 2.11 -1.35 -15.21
N GLY A 254 3.08 -1.66 -16.10
CA GLY A 254 4.46 -1.91 -15.70
C GLY A 254 4.57 -2.99 -14.60
N THR A 255 5.20 -2.67 -13.46
CA THR A 255 5.32 -3.61 -12.31
C THR A 255 4.00 -3.86 -11.58
N GLY A 256 2.93 -3.13 -11.89
CA GLY A 256 1.56 -3.49 -11.48
C GLY A 256 1.09 -4.84 -12.02
N LEU A 257 1.83 -5.43 -12.94
CA LEU A 257 1.63 -6.83 -13.33
C LEU A 257 1.71 -7.80 -12.14
N ALA A 258 2.53 -7.52 -11.14
CA ALA A 258 2.85 -8.44 -10.04
C ALA A 258 1.61 -9.08 -9.37
N PRO A 259 0.67 -8.32 -8.76
CA PRO A 259 -0.47 -8.91 -8.07
C PRO A 259 -1.43 -9.62 -9.04
N LEU A 260 -1.56 -9.11 -10.26
CA LEU A 260 -2.48 -9.67 -11.25
C LEU A 260 -1.94 -10.99 -11.84
N LYS A 261 -0.62 -11.08 -12.00
CA LYS A 261 0.06 -12.35 -12.35
C LYS A 261 -0.19 -13.40 -11.27
N ALA A 262 -0.04 -13.04 -9.99
CA ALA A 262 -0.31 -13.94 -8.87
C ALA A 262 -1.76 -14.47 -8.91
N MET A 263 -2.74 -13.60 -9.16
CA MET A 263 -4.15 -13.98 -9.30
C MET A 263 -4.39 -14.94 -10.47
N VAL A 264 -3.79 -14.66 -11.63
CA VAL A 264 -3.90 -15.53 -12.81
C VAL A 264 -3.28 -16.91 -12.53
N GLU A 265 -2.14 -16.97 -11.85
CA GLU A 265 -1.51 -18.23 -11.43
C GLU A 265 -2.38 -19.00 -10.44
N GLU A 266 -3.00 -18.32 -9.48
CA GLU A 266 -3.90 -18.93 -8.52
C GLU A 266 -5.14 -19.51 -9.18
N LEU A 267 -5.76 -18.78 -10.13
CA LEU A 267 -6.85 -19.27 -10.95
C LEU A 267 -6.45 -20.49 -11.80
N ALA A 268 -5.23 -20.48 -12.34
CA ALA A 268 -4.70 -21.61 -13.10
C ALA A 268 -4.45 -22.84 -12.20
N TYR A 269 -4.00 -22.64 -10.96
CA TYR A 269 -3.74 -23.72 -10.01
C TYR A 269 -5.02 -24.43 -9.54
N TYR A 270 -6.05 -23.66 -9.19
CA TYR A 270 -7.32 -24.23 -8.72
C TYR A 270 -8.21 -24.72 -9.87
N GLY A 271 -7.90 -24.34 -11.11
CA GLY A 271 -8.77 -24.55 -12.27
C GLY A 271 -9.90 -23.53 -12.27
N THR A 272 -10.20 -22.97 -13.44
CA THR A 272 -11.30 -22.02 -13.59
C THR A 272 -11.97 -22.19 -14.94
N ASP A 273 -13.29 -22.06 -14.95
CA ASP A 273 -14.10 -21.92 -16.16
C ASP A 273 -14.38 -20.43 -16.48
N ARG A 274 -13.91 -19.54 -15.60
CA ARG A 274 -14.10 -18.08 -15.74
C ARG A 274 -13.17 -17.55 -16.82
N PHE A 275 -13.72 -16.72 -17.70
CA PHE A 275 -12.89 -16.00 -18.67
C PHE A 275 -12.08 -14.89 -17.96
N VAL A 276 -10.80 -14.81 -18.26
CA VAL A 276 -9.89 -13.79 -17.74
C VAL A 276 -9.33 -12.98 -18.92
N ASP A 277 -9.60 -11.67 -18.92
CA ASP A 277 -9.05 -10.72 -19.90
C ASP A 277 -8.00 -9.85 -19.21
N LEU A 278 -6.72 -10.01 -19.58
CA LEU A 278 -5.59 -9.28 -18.99
C LEU A 278 -5.08 -8.23 -19.98
N PHE A 279 -5.32 -6.97 -19.68
CA PHE A 279 -4.71 -5.81 -20.33
C PHE A 279 -3.40 -5.48 -19.64
N TYR A 280 -2.29 -5.49 -20.39
CA TYR A 280 -0.96 -5.22 -19.86
C TYR A 280 -0.29 -4.09 -20.61
N GLY A 281 -0.14 -2.94 -19.95
CA GLY A 281 0.42 -1.73 -20.52
C GLY A 281 1.79 -1.34 -19.97
N ALA A 282 2.60 -0.70 -20.81
CA ALA A 282 3.84 -0.04 -20.43
C ALA A 282 4.12 1.15 -21.33
N SER A 283 4.88 2.14 -20.84
CA SER A 283 5.32 3.29 -21.62
C SER A 283 6.42 2.95 -22.63
N ALA A 284 7.18 1.87 -22.41
CA ALA A 284 8.22 1.38 -23.30
C ALA A 284 8.19 -0.15 -23.37
N HIS A 285 8.75 -0.72 -24.45
CA HIS A 285 8.79 -2.17 -24.68
C HIS A 285 9.46 -2.94 -23.52
N SER A 286 10.54 -2.39 -22.95
CA SER A 286 11.23 -2.96 -21.79
C SER A 286 10.34 -3.06 -20.55
N GLY A 287 9.30 -2.24 -20.46
CA GLY A 287 8.31 -2.28 -19.37
C GLY A 287 7.30 -3.42 -19.48
N LEU A 288 7.18 -4.10 -20.63
CA LEU A 288 6.37 -5.31 -20.84
C LEU A 288 7.13 -6.60 -20.48
N TYR A 289 8.00 -6.53 -19.47
CA TYR A 289 8.70 -7.71 -18.96
C TYR A 289 7.70 -8.80 -18.52
N GLY A 290 8.05 -10.09 -18.68
CA GLY A 290 7.15 -11.20 -18.33
C GLY A 290 5.94 -11.38 -19.29
N LEU A 291 5.79 -10.54 -20.33
CA LEU A 291 4.73 -10.70 -21.33
C LEU A 291 4.83 -12.05 -22.05
N GLU A 292 6.03 -12.51 -22.34
CA GLU A 292 6.25 -13.79 -23.03
C GLU A 292 5.72 -14.98 -22.24
N ASP A 293 5.90 -14.97 -20.89
CA ASP A 293 5.39 -16.02 -20.01
C ASP A 293 3.85 -16.01 -19.95
N LEU A 294 3.26 -14.82 -19.91
CA LEU A 294 1.79 -14.67 -19.97
C LEU A 294 1.23 -15.16 -21.31
N LEU A 295 1.89 -14.86 -22.42
CA LEU A 295 1.48 -15.33 -23.74
C LEU A 295 1.64 -16.85 -23.85
N ARG A 296 2.70 -17.44 -23.31
CA ARG A 296 2.86 -18.90 -23.24
C ARG A 296 1.75 -19.54 -22.39
N LEU A 297 1.38 -18.92 -21.27
CA LEU A 297 0.26 -19.41 -20.46
C LEU A 297 -1.05 -19.34 -21.25
N SER A 298 -1.34 -18.22 -21.90
CA SER A 298 -2.57 -18.04 -22.68
C SER A 298 -2.70 -19.01 -23.86
N GLN A 299 -1.58 -19.56 -24.37
CA GLN A 299 -1.59 -20.61 -25.39
C GLN A 299 -1.94 -22.00 -24.81
N ARG A 300 -1.75 -22.21 -23.51
CA ARG A 300 -2.01 -23.50 -22.83
C ARG A 300 -3.41 -23.60 -22.25
N VAL A 301 -4.05 -22.46 -22.00
CA VAL A 301 -5.37 -22.39 -21.37
C VAL A 301 -6.33 -21.58 -22.25
N THR A 302 -7.59 -21.98 -22.32
CA THR A 302 -8.59 -21.35 -23.18
C THR A 302 -9.29 -20.16 -22.54
N TRP A 303 -9.18 -20.04 -21.24
CA TRP A 303 -9.88 -19.04 -20.44
C TRP A 303 -9.10 -17.72 -20.27
N LEU A 304 -7.79 -17.68 -20.59
CA LEU A 304 -6.95 -16.48 -20.47
C LEU A 304 -6.72 -15.81 -21.81
N ARG A 305 -7.04 -14.53 -21.90
CA ARG A 305 -6.66 -13.66 -23.02
C ARG A 305 -5.73 -12.56 -22.52
N VAL A 306 -4.60 -12.37 -23.19
CA VAL A 306 -3.60 -11.32 -22.88
C VAL A 306 -3.62 -10.27 -23.99
N ARG A 307 -3.75 -8.99 -23.60
CA ARG A 307 -3.77 -7.83 -24.49
C ARG A 307 -2.67 -6.84 -24.10
N PRO A 308 -1.52 -6.87 -24.77
CA PRO A 308 -0.47 -5.90 -24.53
C PRO A 308 -0.86 -4.51 -25.08
N ALA A 309 -0.43 -3.44 -24.40
CA ALA A 309 -0.56 -2.05 -24.83
C ALA A 309 0.76 -1.31 -24.60
N LEU A 310 1.13 -0.44 -25.56
CA LEU A 310 2.31 0.43 -25.47
C LEU A 310 1.88 1.86 -25.82
N ASP A 311 2.28 2.83 -25.01
CA ASP A 311 1.90 4.23 -25.19
C ASP A 311 2.35 4.79 -26.55
N ASP A 312 3.51 4.33 -27.06
CA ASP A 312 4.14 4.81 -28.29
C ASP A 312 3.78 4.00 -29.55
N LEU A 313 2.97 2.92 -29.43
CA LEU A 313 2.67 2.06 -30.57
C LEU A 313 1.16 2.00 -30.84
N THR A 314 0.82 2.28 -32.10
CA THR A 314 -0.51 2.00 -32.64
C THR A 314 -0.69 0.47 -32.78
N LEU A 315 -1.19 -0.18 -31.75
CA LEU A 315 -1.61 -1.58 -31.85
C LEU A 315 -3.02 -1.65 -32.43
N ALA A 316 -3.15 -2.27 -33.58
CA ALA A 316 -4.43 -2.46 -34.31
C ALA A 316 -5.18 -1.14 -34.63
N GLY A 317 -4.47 -0.03 -34.83
CA GLY A 317 -5.09 1.25 -35.18
C GLY A 317 -5.48 2.13 -33.98
N ILE A 318 -5.19 1.70 -32.74
CA ILE A 318 -5.44 2.49 -31.52
C ILE A 318 -4.12 3.10 -31.09
N SER A 319 -4.04 4.41 -31.12
CA SER A 319 -2.96 5.18 -30.51
C SER A 319 -3.44 5.68 -29.15
N GLY A 320 -2.73 5.32 -28.07
CA GLY A 320 -3.08 5.78 -26.73
C GLY A 320 -2.61 4.80 -25.65
N GLY A 321 -2.73 5.23 -24.40
CA GLY A 321 -2.37 4.42 -23.22
C GLY A 321 -3.33 3.23 -23.02
N ILE A 322 -3.02 2.42 -22.03
CA ILE A 322 -3.81 1.22 -21.69
C ILE A 322 -5.30 1.54 -21.46
N SER A 323 -5.63 2.72 -20.92
CA SER A 323 -7.02 3.15 -20.70
C SER A 323 -7.82 3.29 -22.00
N ASP A 324 -7.16 3.68 -23.10
CA ASP A 324 -7.79 3.78 -24.43
C ASP A 324 -8.03 2.37 -24.99
N VAL A 325 -7.07 1.45 -24.81
CA VAL A 325 -7.22 0.05 -25.19
C VAL A 325 -8.35 -0.62 -24.40
N VAL A 326 -8.47 -0.32 -23.10
CA VAL A 326 -9.60 -0.78 -22.27
C VAL A 326 -10.91 -0.15 -22.72
N SER A 327 -10.94 1.10 -23.16
CA SER A 327 -12.14 1.75 -23.69
C SER A 327 -12.66 1.10 -24.96
N GLU A 328 -11.76 0.68 -25.84
CA GLU A 328 -12.09 0.07 -27.15
C GLU A 328 -12.44 -1.42 -27.03
N TYR A 329 -11.61 -2.17 -26.28
CA TYR A 329 -11.72 -3.64 -26.18
C TYR A 329 -12.23 -4.12 -24.82
N GLY A 330 -12.59 -3.21 -23.91
CA GLY A 330 -13.02 -3.53 -22.56
C GLY A 330 -14.34 -4.31 -22.51
N PRO A 331 -14.73 -4.72 -21.32
CA PRO A 331 -15.84 -5.63 -21.15
C PRO A 331 -17.15 -4.99 -21.61
N ARG A 332 -17.91 -5.75 -22.38
CA ARG A 332 -19.32 -5.48 -22.70
C ARG A 332 -20.25 -6.46 -21.95
N TYR A 333 -19.75 -6.98 -20.84
CA TYR A 333 -20.38 -7.98 -19.98
C TYR A 333 -20.04 -7.68 -18.52
N ASP A 334 -20.83 -8.20 -17.63
CA ASP A 334 -20.61 -8.07 -16.18
C ASP A 334 -19.36 -8.84 -15.75
N CYS A 335 -18.44 -8.20 -15.02
CA CYS A 335 -17.17 -8.80 -14.59
C CYS A 335 -16.63 -8.11 -13.33
N ASP A 336 -15.73 -8.79 -12.63
CA ASP A 336 -14.92 -8.21 -11.57
C ASP A 336 -13.59 -7.71 -12.14
N ALA A 337 -13.31 -6.42 -11.97
CA ALA A 337 -12.13 -5.76 -12.52
C ALA A 337 -11.08 -5.49 -11.46
N TYR A 338 -9.83 -5.89 -11.71
CA TYR A 338 -8.68 -5.71 -10.83
C TYR A 338 -7.64 -4.82 -11.51
N LEU A 339 -7.30 -3.70 -10.89
CA LEU A 339 -6.43 -2.68 -11.45
C LEU A 339 -5.16 -2.52 -10.63
N SER A 340 -3.98 -2.55 -11.26
CA SER A 340 -2.71 -2.31 -10.58
C SER A 340 -1.68 -1.65 -11.49
N GLY A 341 -0.99 -0.62 -10.99
CA GLY A 341 0.01 0.14 -11.73
C GLY A 341 0.14 1.58 -11.25
N PRO A 342 0.67 2.47 -12.10
CA PRO A 342 0.77 3.89 -11.78
C PRO A 342 -0.58 4.50 -11.39
N PRO A 343 -0.62 5.39 -10.37
CA PRO A 343 -1.86 5.99 -9.86
C PRO A 343 -2.77 6.58 -10.93
N ALA A 344 -2.22 7.37 -11.83
CA ALA A 344 -2.98 7.99 -12.92
C ALA A 344 -3.65 6.93 -13.81
N MET A 345 -2.92 5.89 -14.20
CA MET A 345 -3.44 4.79 -15.01
C MET A 345 -4.60 4.06 -14.31
N VAL A 346 -4.45 3.75 -13.02
CA VAL A 346 -5.50 3.07 -12.23
C VAL A 346 -6.76 3.91 -12.17
N LEU A 347 -6.64 5.21 -11.87
CA LEU A 347 -7.77 6.14 -11.80
C LEU A 347 -8.46 6.32 -13.16
N ASP A 348 -7.69 6.44 -14.24
CA ASP A 348 -8.21 6.59 -15.59
C ASP A 348 -8.93 5.31 -16.04
N SER A 349 -8.30 4.14 -15.83
CA SER A 349 -8.93 2.85 -16.14
C SER A 349 -10.22 2.64 -15.35
N ALA A 350 -10.24 2.99 -14.05
CA ALA A 350 -11.45 2.91 -13.24
C ALA A 350 -12.56 3.83 -13.76
N ARG A 351 -12.23 5.05 -14.24
CA ARG A 351 -13.21 5.95 -14.88
C ARG A 351 -13.76 5.37 -16.19
N VAL A 352 -12.88 4.76 -17.01
CA VAL A 352 -13.30 4.09 -18.25
C VAL A 352 -14.24 2.93 -17.94
N LEU A 353 -13.91 2.06 -17.00
CA LEU A 353 -14.73 0.91 -16.64
C LEU A 353 -16.11 1.30 -16.11
N ARG A 354 -16.19 2.38 -15.29
CA ARG A 354 -17.49 2.92 -14.86
C ARG A 354 -18.33 3.43 -16.04
N ARG A 355 -17.70 4.08 -17.03
CA ARG A 355 -18.41 4.51 -18.26
C ARG A 355 -18.88 3.33 -19.09
N LEU A 356 -18.19 2.20 -19.04
CA LEU A 356 -18.61 0.95 -19.68
C LEU A 356 -19.68 0.18 -18.88
N GLY A 357 -20.08 0.67 -17.71
CA GLY A 357 -21.21 0.17 -16.93
C GLY A 357 -20.86 -0.64 -15.67
N LEU A 358 -19.57 -0.80 -15.32
CA LEU A 358 -19.20 -1.49 -14.08
C LEU A 358 -19.49 -0.60 -12.86
N SER A 359 -20.04 -1.21 -11.82
CA SER A 359 -20.25 -0.56 -10.52
C SER A 359 -18.90 -0.39 -9.78
N SER A 360 -18.84 0.55 -8.84
CA SER A 360 -17.65 0.75 -8.03
C SER A 360 -17.30 -0.47 -7.16
N SER A 361 -18.28 -1.30 -6.80
CA SER A 361 -18.07 -2.53 -6.04
C SER A 361 -17.42 -3.66 -6.84
N GLN A 362 -17.42 -3.55 -8.16
CA GLN A 362 -16.78 -4.51 -9.06
C GLN A 362 -15.38 -4.10 -9.49
N ILE A 363 -14.94 -2.88 -9.12
CA ILE A 363 -13.64 -2.36 -9.48
C ILE A 363 -12.74 -2.35 -8.25
N HIS A 364 -11.75 -3.26 -8.27
CA HIS A 364 -10.85 -3.52 -7.16
C HIS A 364 -9.45 -2.97 -7.47
N HIS A 365 -8.91 -2.21 -6.56
CA HIS A 365 -7.51 -1.78 -6.57
C HIS A 365 -7.08 -1.43 -5.16
N ASP A 366 -5.80 -1.55 -4.87
CA ASP A 366 -5.26 -1.05 -3.61
C ASP A 366 -5.39 0.49 -3.56
N PRO A 367 -5.46 1.08 -2.36
CA PRO A 367 -5.59 2.52 -2.20
C PRO A 367 -4.48 3.28 -2.94
N VAL A 368 -4.86 4.06 -3.94
CA VAL A 368 -3.93 4.86 -4.76
C VAL A 368 -3.52 6.14 -4.04
N LEU A 369 -4.36 6.62 -3.12
CA LEU A 369 -4.16 7.84 -2.35
C LEU A 369 -4.69 7.68 -0.92
N GLY A 370 -3.85 7.97 0.07
CA GLY A 370 -4.27 8.21 1.44
C GLY A 370 -3.92 7.13 2.44
N GLY A 371 -2.72 7.20 2.98
CA GLY A 371 -2.31 6.50 4.19
C GLY A 371 -0.94 5.85 4.14
N TYR A 372 -0.58 5.28 3.02
CA TYR A 372 0.81 4.93 2.71
C TYR A 372 1.06 5.42 1.29
N PRO A 373 1.96 6.38 1.07
CA PRO A 373 2.31 6.72 -0.29
C PRO A 373 2.78 5.43 -0.95
N ALA A 374 2.15 5.08 -2.09
CA ALA A 374 2.83 4.23 -3.05
C ALA A 374 4.25 4.76 -3.13
N ALA A 375 5.24 3.88 -3.13
CA ALA A 375 6.62 4.30 -3.27
C ALA A 375 6.65 5.40 -4.33
N ASP A 376 7.14 6.60 -3.92
CA ASP A 376 7.49 7.66 -4.84
C ASP A 376 6.37 8.61 -5.35
N ALA A 377 5.68 9.28 -4.42
CA ALA A 377 5.15 10.61 -4.73
C ALA A 377 6.33 11.60 -4.69
N GLU A 378 6.58 12.24 -5.82
CA GLU A 378 7.63 13.22 -6.05
C GLU A 378 7.69 14.25 -4.90
N SER A 379 8.88 14.44 -4.36
CA SER A 379 9.20 15.63 -3.57
C SER A 379 9.01 16.84 -4.48
N PRO A 380 8.39 17.94 -4.03
CA PRO A 380 8.29 19.14 -4.83
C PRO A 380 9.69 19.60 -5.20
N THR A 381 9.91 19.83 -6.49
CA THR A 381 11.12 20.42 -7.04
C THR A 381 11.38 21.74 -6.31
N PRO A 382 12.58 22.01 -5.79
CA PRO A 382 12.88 23.32 -5.23
C PRO A 382 12.76 24.37 -6.34
N VAL A 383 11.85 25.31 -6.17
CA VAL A 383 11.73 26.48 -7.01
C VAL A 383 13.07 27.22 -6.98
N GLY A 384 13.60 27.49 -8.18
CA GLY A 384 14.94 27.98 -8.41
C GLY A 384 15.31 29.19 -7.55
N ALA A 385 16.49 29.12 -6.97
CA ALA A 385 17.24 30.27 -6.54
C ALA A 385 17.85 30.90 -7.79
N GLU A 386 17.27 31.99 -8.28
CA GLU A 386 17.98 32.90 -9.19
C GLU A 386 19.20 33.46 -8.47
N ALA A 387 20.35 33.24 -9.06
CA ALA A 387 21.58 33.90 -8.62
C ALA A 387 21.53 35.39 -9.04
N PRO A 388 21.89 36.32 -8.14
CA PRO A 388 22.08 37.71 -8.55
C PRO A 388 23.37 37.82 -9.35
N GLY A 389 23.30 38.58 -10.48
CA GLY A 389 24.41 38.94 -11.36
C GLY A 389 25.41 39.92 -10.75
#